data_71cd5efe4967c9bd4d17de458bb797b6
#
_entry.id   71cd5efe4967c9bd4d17de458bb797b6
#
_cell.length_a   1.000
_cell.length_b   1.000
_cell.length_c   1.000
_cell.angle_alpha   90.00
_cell.angle_beta   90.00
_cell.angle_gamma   90.00
#
_symmetry.space_group_name_H-M   'P 1'
#
loop_
_entity.id
_entity.type
_entity.pdbx_description
1 polymer ?
#
loop_
_entity_poly.entity_id
_entity_poly.type
_entity_poly.pdbx_seq_one_letter_code
_entity_poly.pdbx_strand_id
1 'polypeptide(L)'
;MNRILKQVLWLFAPVAFLAGVLSIMAQAPPKPKHINRAIELLEQGQPIYYTGSHSGTEGSFEQGKKDAQIWADYISYDMEHAPFDVQGLREYMRGLVAGGPTKSGHRTPAVIVNVPVNGTDEAVVRANAWMFQQLLATGVHGVLLTHADTPGAIRAFIEACRFPNREQGVGQQGLQEGRRGAHGSATAAEIWGVSTAEYEAKADAWPLNPNGELLLGVKEEDKYALANVEQNLKIPALAFAEWGPGDMALSLGVPGGSVNDPRMVAARSKVFAAVKANHMFFLNSCNANNVVDMIKEGVKICSANAAAAEVGRKSTNRQLPY
;
A
#
# COMPACT_ATOMS: atom_id res chain seq x y z
N MET A 1 97.89 21.32 23.17
CA MET A 1 97.61 19.99 22.61
C MET A 1 96.39 19.42 23.32
N ASN A 2 95.15 19.66 22.80
CA ASN A 2 93.96 18.95 23.24
C ASN A 2 92.87 19.09 22.14
N ARG A 3 92.55 17.95 21.54
CA ARG A 3 91.47 17.83 20.54
C ARG A 3 90.15 17.71 21.27
N ILE A 4 89.23 18.62 20.99
CA ILE A 4 87.87 18.54 21.47
C ILE A 4 87.03 17.81 20.38
N LEU A 5 86.49 16.68 20.75
CA LEU A 5 85.55 15.90 19.95
C LEU A 5 84.16 16.51 20.09
N LYS A 6 83.57 16.96 19.02
CA LYS A 6 82.14 17.38 18.98
C LYS A 6 81.30 16.16 18.68
N GLN A 7 80.54 15.74 19.66
CA GLN A 7 79.47 14.78 19.44
C GLN A 7 78.22 15.55 18.97
N VAL A 8 77.67 15.13 17.80
CA VAL A 8 76.40 15.63 17.27
C VAL A 8 75.36 14.61 17.70
N LEU A 9 74.46 15.02 18.60
CA LEU A 9 73.27 14.23 18.97
C LEU A 9 72.20 14.45 17.93
N TRP A 10 71.76 13.38 17.25
CA TRP A 10 70.57 13.35 16.42
C TRP A 10 69.37 13.01 17.31
N LEU A 11 68.45 13.95 17.48
CA LEU A 11 67.14 13.75 18.10
C LEU A 11 66.17 13.20 17.04
N PHE A 12 65.85 11.93 17.15
CA PHE A 12 64.70 11.33 16.42
C PHE A 12 63.46 11.61 17.23
N ALA A 13 62.55 12.47 16.72
CA ALA A 13 61.21 12.61 17.24
C ALA A 13 60.30 11.57 16.54
N PRO A 14 59.53 10.74 17.26
CA PRO A 14 58.55 9.87 16.64
C PRO A 14 57.35 10.72 16.23
N VAL A 15 57.05 10.75 14.94
CA VAL A 15 55.81 11.27 14.40
C VAL A 15 54.73 10.20 14.65
N ALA A 16 53.92 10.42 15.67
CA ALA A 16 52.73 9.60 15.91
C ALA A 16 51.65 9.93 14.88
N PHE A 17 51.44 9.05 13.90
CA PHE A 17 50.30 9.09 12.98
C PHE A 17 49.06 8.68 13.77
N LEU A 18 48.24 9.65 14.22
CA LEU A 18 46.88 9.41 14.69
C LEU A 18 46.01 9.16 13.46
N ALA A 19 45.83 7.89 13.11
CA ALA A 19 44.79 7.49 12.20
C ALA A 19 43.44 7.61 12.91
N GLY A 20 42.79 8.75 12.75
CA GLY A 20 41.39 8.94 13.19
C GLY A 20 40.48 8.07 12.39
N VAL A 21 40.06 6.92 12.93
CA VAL A 21 38.95 6.14 12.40
C VAL A 21 37.68 6.92 12.66
N LEU A 22 37.23 7.70 11.66
CA LEU A 22 35.85 8.21 11.63
C LEU A 22 34.90 7.01 11.49
N SER A 23 34.43 6.50 12.62
CA SER A 23 33.27 5.66 12.65
C SER A 23 32.09 6.49 12.20
N ILE A 24 31.70 6.36 10.93
CA ILE A 24 30.40 6.83 10.45
C ILE A 24 29.38 5.96 11.19
N MET A 25 28.90 6.41 12.33
CA MET A 25 27.73 5.84 12.96
C MET A 25 26.60 6.04 11.96
N ALA A 26 26.16 4.95 11.31
CA ALA A 26 24.95 4.96 10.52
C ALA A 26 23.82 5.42 11.46
N GLN A 27 23.33 6.62 11.25
CA GLN A 27 22.24 7.18 12.02
C GLN A 27 21.04 6.24 11.82
N ALA A 28 20.46 5.75 12.91
CA ALA A 28 19.26 4.94 12.81
C ALA A 28 18.21 5.68 11.96
N PRO A 29 17.53 5.02 11.03
CA PRO A 29 16.52 5.68 10.22
C PRO A 29 15.51 6.38 11.12
N PRO A 30 15.01 7.57 10.74
CA PRO A 30 14.01 8.27 11.52
C PRO A 30 12.80 7.34 11.74
N LYS A 31 12.16 7.46 12.90
CA LYS A 31 10.96 6.66 13.20
C LYS A 31 9.89 6.96 12.15
N PRO A 32 9.28 5.94 11.51
CA PRO A 32 8.21 6.14 10.55
C PRO A 32 7.07 6.97 11.14
N LYS A 33 6.50 7.88 10.36
CA LYS A 33 5.33 8.68 10.74
C LYS A 33 4.07 7.81 10.79
N HIS A 34 3.93 6.93 9.83
CA HIS A 34 2.83 5.98 9.69
C HIS A 34 3.27 4.54 9.94
N ILE A 35 2.33 3.69 10.33
CA ILE A 35 2.50 2.24 10.36
C ILE A 35 2.47 1.73 8.90
N ASN A 36 1.55 2.25 8.12
CA ASN A 36 1.38 1.93 6.71
C ASN A 36 2.33 2.80 5.84
N ARG A 37 3.40 2.18 5.37
CA ARG A 37 4.39 2.83 4.50
C ARG A 37 3.79 3.44 3.23
N ALA A 38 2.78 2.80 2.64
CA ALA A 38 2.14 3.30 1.44
C ALA A 38 1.45 4.66 1.71
N ILE A 39 0.81 4.81 2.86
CA ILE A 39 0.22 6.09 3.30
C ILE A 39 1.31 7.15 3.47
N GLU A 40 2.41 6.84 4.15
CA GLU A 40 3.50 7.79 4.37
C GLU A 40 4.05 8.36 3.05
N LEU A 41 4.18 7.52 2.04
CA LEU A 41 4.63 7.93 0.72
C LEU A 41 3.59 8.76 -0.04
N LEU A 42 2.32 8.36 0.01
CA LEU A 42 1.24 9.10 -0.65
C LEU A 42 1.05 10.49 -0.01
N GLU A 43 1.18 10.62 1.32
CA GLU A 43 1.19 11.94 1.99
C GLU A 43 2.33 12.85 1.52
N GLN A 44 3.49 12.27 1.21
CA GLN A 44 4.64 12.99 0.64
C GLN A 44 4.45 13.32 -0.85
N GLY A 45 3.28 13.00 -1.43
CA GLY A 45 3.00 13.15 -2.85
C GLY A 45 3.76 12.18 -3.76
N GLN A 46 4.44 11.19 -3.17
CA GLN A 46 5.20 10.20 -3.91
C GLN A 46 4.30 9.13 -4.54
N PRO A 47 4.58 8.68 -5.75
CA PRO A 47 3.96 7.47 -6.29
C PRO A 47 4.45 6.25 -5.51
N ILE A 48 3.58 5.24 -5.39
CA ILE A 48 3.88 3.95 -4.77
C ILE A 48 3.83 2.82 -5.80
N TYR A 49 4.62 1.78 -5.57
CA TYR A 49 4.77 0.65 -6.47
C TYR A 49 4.50 -0.64 -5.72
N TYR A 50 3.67 -1.50 -6.29
CA TYR A 50 3.35 -2.78 -5.67
C TYR A 50 3.67 -3.98 -6.56
N THR A 51 3.75 -5.13 -5.92
CA THR A 51 3.89 -6.46 -6.53
C THR A 51 2.82 -7.40 -6.00
N GLY A 52 2.68 -8.57 -6.61
CA GLY A 52 1.76 -9.62 -6.16
C GLY A 52 0.41 -9.67 -6.88
N SER A 53 0.15 -8.74 -7.81
CA SER A 53 -1.08 -8.72 -8.61
C SER A 53 -1.19 -9.97 -9.51
N HIS A 54 -2.36 -10.60 -9.55
CA HIS A 54 -2.80 -11.68 -10.43
C HIS A 54 -2.13 -13.06 -10.27
N SER A 55 -1.01 -13.16 -9.58
CA SER A 55 -0.31 -14.45 -9.43
C SER A 55 -0.63 -15.16 -8.11
N GLY A 56 -1.34 -14.50 -7.24
CA GLY A 56 -1.46 -14.90 -5.84
C GLY A 56 -0.13 -14.78 -5.10
N THR A 57 -0.20 -14.59 -3.81
CA THR A 57 0.96 -14.68 -2.93
C THR A 57 0.87 -15.99 -2.18
N GLU A 58 1.96 -16.75 -2.12
CA GLU A 58 1.99 -17.96 -1.31
C GLU A 58 1.77 -17.59 0.17
N GLY A 59 0.67 -18.06 0.74
CA GLY A 59 0.25 -17.78 2.10
C GLY A 59 1.01 -18.60 3.11
N SER A 60 2.31 -18.35 3.28
CA SER A 60 3.14 -19.08 4.25
C SER A 60 4.02 -18.13 5.07
N PHE A 61 4.40 -18.58 6.27
CA PHE A 61 5.35 -17.86 7.14
C PHE A 61 6.69 -17.64 6.45
N GLU A 62 7.21 -18.65 5.78
CA GLU A 62 8.53 -18.59 5.11
C GLU A 62 8.50 -17.62 3.91
N GLN A 63 7.41 -17.59 3.16
CA GLN A 63 7.28 -16.62 2.08
C GLN A 63 7.18 -15.19 2.63
N GLY A 64 6.38 -14.96 3.66
CA GLY A 64 6.31 -13.66 4.33
C GLY A 64 7.68 -13.18 4.84
N LYS A 65 8.46 -14.09 5.44
CA LYS A 65 9.82 -13.77 5.91
C LYS A 65 10.77 -13.35 4.76
N LYS A 66 10.67 -13.99 3.61
CA LYS A 66 11.43 -13.61 2.40
C LYS A 66 11.00 -12.23 1.89
N ASP A 67 9.70 -11.96 1.88
CA ASP A 67 9.14 -10.74 1.32
C ASP A 67 9.26 -9.52 2.24
N ALA A 68 9.66 -9.67 3.48
CA ALA A 68 9.84 -8.57 4.44
C ALA A 68 10.77 -7.45 3.93
N GLN A 69 11.74 -7.79 3.07
CA GLN A 69 12.71 -6.87 2.48
C GLN A 69 12.46 -6.62 0.98
N ILE A 70 11.24 -6.85 0.51
CA ILE A 70 10.91 -6.72 -0.91
C ILE A 70 11.03 -5.27 -1.38
N TRP A 71 11.34 -5.09 -2.66
CA TRP A 71 11.49 -3.77 -3.30
C TRP A 71 10.18 -2.95 -3.33
N ALA A 72 9.01 -3.60 -3.23
CA ALA A 72 7.71 -2.97 -3.37
C ALA A 72 7.35 -2.12 -2.15
N ASP A 73 6.58 -1.07 -2.37
CA ASP A 73 6.08 -0.20 -1.30
C ASP A 73 4.92 -0.83 -0.57
N TYR A 74 4.13 -1.64 -1.29
CA TYR A 74 3.19 -2.57 -0.68
C TYR A 74 3.10 -3.86 -1.50
N ILE A 75 2.53 -4.88 -0.88
CA ILE A 75 2.26 -6.17 -1.47
C ILE A 75 0.75 -6.26 -1.68
N SER A 76 0.32 -6.50 -2.92
CA SER A 76 -1.05 -6.87 -3.24
C SER A 76 -1.20 -8.36 -2.98
N TYR A 77 -1.89 -8.72 -1.89
CA TYR A 77 -2.18 -10.11 -1.56
C TYR A 77 -3.48 -10.50 -2.25
N ASP A 78 -3.36 -11.26 -3.33
CA ASP A 78 -4.47 -11.53 -4.22
C ASP A 78 -5.26 -12.76 -3.77
N MET A 79 -6.51 -12.55 -3.37
CA MET A 79 -7.51 -13.57 -3.11
C MET A 79 -8.69 -13.51 -4.09
N GLU A 80 -8.62 -12.63 -5.08
CA GLU A 80 -9.58 -12.57 -6.18
C GLU A 80 -9.28 -13.67 -7.21
N HIS A 81 -8.00 -13.82 -7.60
CA HIS A 81 -7.54 -14.79 -8.59
C HIS A 81 -6.90 -16.03 -7.95
N ALA A 82 -6.82 -16.08 -6.62
CA ALA A 82 -6.26 -17.16 -5.84
C ALA A 82 -7.23 -17.62 -4.76
N PRO A 83 -7.01 -18.78 -4.11
CA PRO A 83 -7.87 -19.26 -3.05
C PRO A 83 -8.03 -18.26 -1.90
N PHE A 84 -9.24 -18.18 -1.35
CA PHE A 84 -9.50 -17.42 -0.13
C PHE A 84 -8.92 -18.15 1.08
N ASP A 85 -7.68 -17.84 1.41
CA ASP A 85 -6.90 -18.48 2.49
C ASP A 85 -6.48 -17.48 3.56
N VAL A 86 -7.35 -17.24 4.52
CA VAL A 86 -7.10 -16.34 5.66
C VAL A 86 -6.03 -16.89 6.60
N GLN A 87 -5.93 -18.22 6.73
CA GLN A 87 -4.89 -18.83 7.57
C GLN A 87 -3.50 -18.64 6.97
N GLY A 88 -3.36 -18.87 5.67
CA GLY A 88 -2.10 -18.60 4.96
C GLY A 88 -1.71 -17.11 5.04
N LEU A 89 -2.67 -16.20 4.86
CA LEU A 89 -2.43 -14.77 5.04
C LEU A 89 -1.93 -14.43 6.44
N ARG A 90 -2.53 -15.02 7.48
CA ARG A 90 -2.09 -14.81 8.87
C ARG A 90 -0.64 -15.25 9.09
N GLU A 91 -0.26 -16.41 8.59
CA GLU A 91 1.12 -16.90 8.66
C GLU A 91 2.06 -16.01 7.84
N TYR A 92 1.63 -15.54 6.66
CA TYR A 92 2.38 -14.61 5.84
C TYR A 92 2.67 -13.29 6.58
N MET A 93 1.67 -12.67 7.22
CA MET A 93 1.83 -11.45 8.01
C MET A 93 2.81 -11.64 9.17
N ARG A 94 2.76 -12.78 9.86
CA ARG A 94 3.72 -13.14 10.90
C ARG A 94 5.14 -13.32 10.34
N GLY A 95 5.24 -13.91 9.16
CA GLY A 95 6.49 -14.04 8.42
C GLY A 95 7.12 -12.68 8.10
N LEU A 96 6.32 -11.73 7.60
CA LEU A 96 6.78 -10.36 7.35
C LEU A 96 7.39 -9.71 8.61
N VAL A 97 6.73 -9.87 9.76
CA VAL A 97 7.25 -9.37 11.04
C VAL A 97 8.58 -10.05 11.40
N ALA A 98 8.66 -11.37 11.23
CA ALA A 98 9.86 -12.15 11.56
C ALA A 98 11.05 -11.83 10.62
N GLY A 99 10.78 -11.40 9.38
CA GLY A 99 11.80 -10.98 8.43
C GLY A 99 12.45 -9.63 8.75
N GLY A 100 11.91 -8.92 9.73
CA GLY A 100 12.44 -7.67 10.26
C GLY A 100 11.97 -6.43 9.49
N PRO A 101 12.30 -5.24 9.99
CA PRO A 101 11.81 -3.99 9.44
C PRO A 101 12.33 -3.75 8.02
N THR A 102 11.55 -3.02 7.25
CA THR A 102 11.95 -2.52 5.93
C THR A 102 13.14 -1.55 6.04
N LYS A 103 13.81 -1.24 4.94
CA LYS A 103 14.89 -0.25 4.91
C LYS A 103 14.44 1.15 5.34
N SER A 104 13.15 1.47 5.20
CA SER A 104 12.55 2.72 5.68
C SER A 104 12.18 2.69 7.17
N GLY A 105 12.44 1.61 7.87
CA GLY A 105 12.18 1.47 9.30
C GLY A 105 10.74 1.06 9.67
N HIS A 106 9.86 0.86 8.68
CA HIS A 106 8.53 0.31 8.93
C HIS A 106 8.64 -1.15 9.36
N ARG A 107 7.75 -1.57 10.27
CA ARG A 107 7.78 -2.93 10.84
C ARG A 107 7.63 -4.02 9.78
N THR A 108 6.81 -3.78 8.76
CA THR A 108 6.61 -4.64 7.59
C THR A 108 6.38 -3.78 6.35
N PRO A 109 6.51 -4.32 5.13
CA PRO A 109 5.85 -3.74 3.97
C PRO A 109 4.34 -3.63 4.24
N ALA A 110 3.67 -2.65 3.63
CA ALA A 110 2.21 -2.63 3.67
C ALA A 110 1.64 -3.82 2.88
N VAL A 111 0.51 -4.37 3.31
CA VAL A 111 -0.21 -5.44 2.60
C VAL A 111 -1.64 -4.97 2.37
N ILE A 112 -2.08 -4.99 1.11
CA ILE A 112 -3.45 -4.72 0.68
C ILE A 112 -4.01 -5.98 0.05
N VAL A 113 -5.19 -6.41 0.49
CA VAL A 113 -5.80 -7.66 0.02
C VAL A 113 -6.84 -7.36 -1.05
N ASN A 114 -6.71 -8.00 -2.22
CA ASN A 114 -7.78 -8.07 -3.21
C ASN A 114 -8.76 -9.15 -2.78
N VAL A 115 -10.03 -8.80 -2.65
CA VAL A 115 -11.03 -9.74 -2.11
C VAL A 115 -11.81 -10.43 -3.21
N PRO A 116 -12.24 -11.69 -3.01
CA PRO A 116 -13.02 -12.44 -4.01
C PRO A 116 -14.50 -12.05 -4.05
N VAL A 117 -14.98 -11.24 -3.11
CA VAL A 117 -16.38 -10.80 -3.13
C VAL A 117 -16.56 -9.65 -4.12
N ASN A 118 -17.46 -9.85 -5.08
CA ASN A 118 -17.81 -8.79 -6.02
C ASN A 118 -18.73 -7.75 -5.35
N GLY A 119 -18.39 -6.48 -5.51
CA GLY A 119 -19.16 -5.34 -5.01
C GLY A 119 -20.37 -5.00 -5.88
N THR A 120 -21.13 -6.00 -6.34
CA THR A 120 -22.24 -5.82 -7.27
C THR A 120 -23.40 -5.03 -6.68
N ASP A 121 -23.72 -5.27 -5.42
CA ASP A 121 -24.75 -4.53 -4.70
C ASP A 121 -24.53 -4.54 -3.19
N GLU A 122 -25.32 -3.71 -2.47
CA GLU A 122 -25.21 -3.55 -1.03
C GLU A 122 -25.48 -4.86 -0.27
N ALA A 123 -26.44 -5.66 -0.69
CA ALA A 123 -26.84 -6.86 0.01
C ALA A 123 -25.75 -7.93 -0.08
N VAL A 124 -25.13 -8.10 -1.24
CA VAL A 124 -23.99 -9.00 -1.44
C VAL A 124 -22.83 -8.64 -0.53
N VAL A 125 -22.45 -7.37 -0.48
CA VAL A 125 -21.33 -6.94 0.36
C VAL A 125 -21.66 -7.06 1.85
N ARG A 126 -22.89 -6.70 2.27
CA ARG A 126 -23.33 -6.88 3.68
C ARG A 126 -23.34 -8.35 4.10
N ALA A 127 -23.79 -9.27 3.24
CA ALA A 127 -23.77 -10.69 3.53
C ALA A 127 -22.33 -11.25 3.69
N ASN A 128 -21.36 -10.62 3.06
CA ASN A 128 -19.95 -11.00 3.11
C ASN A 128 -19.08 -10.09 4.01
N ALA A 129 -19.68 -9.25 4.87
CA ALA A 129 -18.95 -8.35 5.76
C ALA A 129 -17.94 -9.09 6.67
N TRP A 130 -18.21 -10.31 7.04
CA TRP A 130 -17.35 -11.18 7.83
C TRP A 130 -15.97 -11.39 7.16
N MET A 131 -15.93 -11.43 5.84
CA MET A 131 -14.69 -11.60 5.06
C MET A 131 -13.72 -10.45 5.32
N PHE A 132 -14.16 -9.20 5.18
CA PHE A 132 -13.33 -8.02 5.45
C PHE A 132 -12.84 -8.00 6.89
N GLN A 133 -13.69 -8.36 7.83
CA GLN A 133 -13.35 -8.37 9.26
C GLN A 133 -12.28 -9.41 9.57
N GLN A 134 -12.35 -10.61 8.98
CA GLN A 134 -11.33 -11.65 9.14
C GLN A 134 -9.99 -11.23 8.51
N LEU A 135 -10.02 -10.63 7.33
CA LEU A 135 -8.80 -10.13 6.69
C LEU A 135 -8.12 -9.05 7.54
N LEU A 136 -8.87 -8.07 8.01
CA LEU A 136 -8.34 -7.00 8.86
C LEU A 136 -7.82 -7.52 10.21
N ALA A 137 -8.39 -8.63 10.74
CA ALA A 137 -7.91 -9.28 11.94
C ALA A 137 -6.52 -9.94 11.77
N THR A 138 -6.04 -10.15 10.54
CA THR A 138 -4.66 -10.62 10.29
C THR A 138 -3.60 -9.52 10.36
N GLY A 139 -4.02 -8.25 10.49
CA GLY A 139 -3.11 -7.10 10.56
C GLY A 139 -2.71 -6.52 9.21
N VAL A 140 -3.45 -6.80 8.14
CA VAL A 140 -3.24 -6.16 6.82
C VAL A 140 -3.52 -4.66 6.87
N HIS A 141 -2.99 -3.93 5.92
CA HIS A 141 -2.95 -2.47 5.89
C HIS A 141 -3.99 -1.86 4.94
N GLY A 142 -4.79 -2.69 4.30
CA GLY A 142 -5.85 -2.24 3.40
C GLY A 142 -6.58 -3.37 2.71
N VAL A 143 -7.65 -3.00 2.02
CA VAL A 143 -8.50 -3.90 1.26
C VAL A 143 -8.91 -3.23 -0.04
N LEU A 144 -8.94 -3.99 -1.13
CA LEU A 144 -9.42 -3.58 -2.44
C LEU A 144 -10.67 -4.41 -2.79
N LEU A 145 -11.82 -3.74 -2.85
CA LEU A 145 -13.09 -4.34 -3.26
C LEU A 145 -13.14 -4.45 -4.78
N THR A 146 -13.38 -5.65 -5.29
CA THR A 146 -13.50 -5.93 -6.72
C THR A 146 -14.91 -5.65 -7.25
N HIS A 147 -15.06 -5.34 -8.53
CA HIS A 147 -16.35 -5.09 -9.21
C HIS A 147 -17.28 -4.20 -8.39
N ALA A 148 -16.83 -2.97 -8.09
CA ALA A 148 -17.57 -2.04 -7.22
C ALA A 148 -18.69 -1.34 -8.01
N ASP A 149 -19.79 -2.06 -8.31
CA ASP A 149 -20.82 -1.62 -9.24
C ASP A 149 -21.69 -0.48 -8.72
N THR A 150 -21.90 -0.41 -7.41
CA THR A 150 -22.88 0.52 -6.85
C THR A 150 -22.37 1.29 -5.61
N PRO A 151 -22.83 2.54 -5.41
CA PRO A 151 -22.50 3.28 -4.18
C PRO A 151 -22.94 2.56 -2.89
N GLY A 152 -24.01 1.75 -2.96
CA GLY A 152 -24.49 0.94 -1.83
C GLY A 152 -23.50 -0.14 -1.42
N ALA A 153 -22.92 -0.85 -2.41
CA ALA A 153 -21.88 -1.85 -2.18
C ALA A 153 -20.65 -1.22 -1.52
N ILE A 154 -20.23 -0.08 -2.02
CA ILE A 154 -19.05 0.66 -1.48
C ILE A 154 -19.30 1.12 -0.04
N ARG A 155 -20.50 1.67 0.26
CA ARG A 155 -20.84 2.01 1.66
C ARG A 155 -20.76 0.80 2.58
N ALA A 156 -21.39 -0.31 2.17
CA ALA A 156 -21.36 -1.55 2.95
C ALA A 156 -19.94 -2.08 3.20
N PHE A 157 -19.06 -1.99 2.20
CA PHE A 157 -17.64 -2.32 2.31
C PHE A 157 -16.92 -1.45 3.35
N ILE A 158 -17.06 -0.13 3.24
CA ILE A 158 -16.42 0.83 4.16
C ILE A 158 -16.92 0.60 5.59
N GLU A 159 -18.22 0.44 5.77
CA GLU A 159 -18.84 0.18 7.08
C GLU A 159 -18.34 -1.13 7.69
N ALA A 160 -18.13 -2.18 6.88
CA ALA A 160 -17.58 -3.44 7.35
C ALA A 160 -16.11 -3.34 7.80
N CYS A 161 -15.35 -2.39 7.24
CA CYS A 161 -13.94 -2.19 7.57
C CYS A 161 -13.70 -1.28 8.77
N ARG A 162 -14.66 -0.44 9.16
CA ARG A 162 -14.51 0.60 10.21
C ARG A 162 -15.16 0.21 11.52
N PHE A 163 -14.55 0.62 12.62
CA PHE A 163 -15.16 0.48 13.95
C PHE A 163 -16.32 1.46 14.15
N PRO A 164 -17.37 1.10 14.94
CA PRO A 164 -18.56 1.93 15.13
C PRO A 164 -18.29 3.33 15.71
N ASN A 165 -17.25 3.46 16.51
CA ASN A 165 -16.85 4.73 17.17
C ASN A 165 -16.05 5.67 16.23
N ARG A 166 -16.00 5.40 14.94
CA ARG A 166 -15.35 6.25 13.93
C ARG A 166 -16.40 7.10 13.23
N GLU A 167 -16.55 8.35 13.65
CA GLU A 167 -17.64 9.25 13.23
C GLU A 167 -17.32 10.03 11.95
N GLN A 168 -16.03 10.11 11.54
CA GLN A 168 -15.63 10.86 10.36
C GLN A 168 -16.36 10.34 9.11
N GLY A 169 -17.00 11.23 8.38
CA GLY A 169 -17.72 10.92 7.14
C GLY A 169 -19.10 10.30 7.33
N VAL A 170 -19.52 9.95 8.54
CA VAL A 170 -20.88 9.43 8.81
C VAL A 170 -21.92 10.49 8.42
N GLY A 171 -22.97 10.05 7.71
CA GLY A 171 -24.00 10.88 7.10
C GLY A 171 -23.65 11.43 5.71
N GLN A 172 -22.36 11.48 5.32
CA GLN A 172 -21.96 11.94 4.00
C GLN A 172 -22.22 10.85 2.96
N GLN A 173 -22.84 11.20 1.85
CA GLN A 173 -23.20 10.27 0.76
C GLN A 173 -23.93 9.00 1.25
N GLY A 174 -24.62 9.09 2.38
CA GLY A 174 -25.37 7.98 2.97
C GLY A 174 -24.52 6.95 3.73
N LEU A 175 -23.21 7.20 3.96
CA LEU A 175 -22.35 6.36 4.79
C LEU A 175 -22.87 6.32 6.22
N GLN A 176 -23.01 5.12 6.77
CA GLN A 176 -23.41 4.91 8.16
C GLN A 176 -22.19 4.65 9.05
N GLU A 177 -22.42 4.48 10.34
CA GLU A 177 -21.39 4.06 11.28
C GLU A 177 -20.73 2.73 10.88
N GLY A 178 -19.49 2.53 11.32
CA GLY A 178 -18.79 1.29 11.11
C GLY A 178 -19.47 0.09 11.76
N ARG A 179 -19.28 -1.09 11.20
CA ARG A 179 -19.86 -2.36 11.69
C ARG A 179 -18.81 -3.40 12.06
N ARG A 180 -17.55 -3.01 12.07
CA ARG A 180 -16.45 -3.90 12.46
C ARG A 180 -16.47 -4.12 13.96
N GLY A 181 -16.48 -5.40 14.38
CA GLY A 181 -16.30 -5.78 15.79
C GLY A 181 -14.83 -5.77 16.20
N ALA A 182 -14.56 -5.80 17.51
CA ALA A 182 -13.20 -5.85 18.07
C ALA A 182 -12.50 -7.21 17.90
N HIS A 183 -13.13 -8.16 17.23
CA HIS A 183 -12.58 -9.50 17.00
C HIS A 183 -11.26 -9.41 16.22
N GLY A 184 -10.20 -10.03 16.75
CA GLY A 184 -8.88 -10.03 16.14
C GLY A 184 -8.04 -8.77 16.34
N SER A 185 -8.55 -7.73 17.03
CA SER A 185 -7.78 -6.50 17.30
C SER A 185 -6.43 -6.78 17.97
N ALA A 186 -6.39 -7.69 18.94
CA ALA A 186 -5.14 -8.06 19.63
C ALA A 186 -4.13 -8.70 18.68
N THR A 187 -4.56 -9.62 17.81
CA THR A 187 -3.68 -10.26 16.82
C THR A 187 -3.15 -9.24 15.79
N ALA A 188 -4.01 -8.38 15.29
CA ALA A 188 -3.62 -7.34 14.34
C ALA A 188 -2.67 -6.31 14.99
N ALA A 189 -2.89 -5.97 16.26
CA ALA A 189 -2.01 -5.09 17.02
C ALA A 189 -0.58 -5.66 17.17
N GLU A 190 -0.43 -6.97 17.39
CA GLU A 190 0.87 -7.65 17.41
C GLU A 190 1.61 -7.48 16.07
N ILE A 191 0.91 -7.62 14.94
CA ILE A 191 1.49 -7.43 13.60
C ILE A 191 1.95 -5.98 13.43
N TRP A 192 1.12 -5.01 13.82
CA TRP A 192 1.47 -3.59 13.71
C TRP A 192 2.52 -3.14 14.76
N GLY A 193 2.76 -3.94 15.81
CA GLY A 193 3.70 -3.62 16.89
C GLY A 193 3.20 -2.53 17.82
N VAL A 194 1.90 -2.47 18.05
CA VAL A 194 1.22 -1.48 18.89
C VAL A 194 0.33 -2.14 19.94
N SER A 195 -0.19 -1.38 20.89
CA SER A 195 -1.23 -1.88 21.81
C SER A 195 -2.56 -2.09 21.09
N THR A 196 -3.43 -2.97 21.63
CA THR A 196 -4.78 -3.18 21.06
C THR A 196 -5.56 -1.88 20.98
N ALA A 197 -5.49 -1.04 22.02
CA ALA A 197 -6.16 0.27 22.03
C ALA A 197 -5.62 1.21 20.94
N GLU A 198 -4.30 1.21 20.70
CA GLU A 198 -3.70 1.99 19.63
C GLU A 198 -4.09 1.46 18.25
N TYR A 199 -4.12 0.13 18.06
CA TYR A 199 -4.63 -0.48 16.85
C TYR A 199 -6.06 -0.04 16.56
N GLU A 200 -6.97 -0.19 17.52
CA GLU A 200 -8.36 0.22 17.37
C GLU A 200 -8.51 1.72 17.09
N ALA A 201 -7.62 2.54 17.63
CA ALA A 201 -7.59 3.97 17.34
C ALA A 201 -7.14 4.29 15.91
N LYS A 202 -6.19 3.54 15.36
CA LYS A 202 -5.55 3.80 14.07
C LYS A 202 -6.10 2.95 12.91
N ALA A 203 -6.77 1.82 13.18
CA ALA A 203 -7.34 0.96 12.14
C ALA A 203 -8.62 1.56 11.56
N ASP A 204 -8.48 2.72 10.93
CA ASP A 204 -9.51 3.49 10.25
C ASP A 204 -9.02 3.96 8.88
N ALA A 205 -9.95 4.35 8.02
CA ALA A 205 -9.69 4.68 6.62
C ALA A 205 -8.95 6.03 6.47
N TRP A 206 -7.77 6.01 5.90
CA TRP A 206 -7.04 7.17 5.42
C TRP A 206 -7.45 7.47 3.95
N PRO A 207 -7.59 8.72 3.49
CA PRO A 207 -7.30 9.97 4.19
C PRO A 207 -8.47 10.57 4.99
N LEU A 208 -9.64 9.93 5.01
CA LEU A 208 -10.80 10.44 5.75
C LEU A 208 -10.47 10.70 7.22
N ASN A 209 -9.79 9.76 7.86
CA ASN A 209 -9.14 9.96 9.14
C ASN A 209 -7.63 10.19 8.89
N PRO A 210 -7.09 11.40 9.11
CA PRO A 210 -5.67 11.67 8.89
C PRO A 210 -4.71 10.80 9.73
N ASN A 211 -5.19 10.25 10.86
CA ASN A 211 -4.44 9.32 11.70
C ASN A 211 -4.77 7.85 11.39
N GLY A 212 -5.58 7.60 10.37
CA GLY A 212 -5.92 6.26 9.90
C GLY A 212 -4.73 5.58 9.23
N GLU A 213 -4.70 4.26 9.31
CA GLU A 213 -3.62 3.43 8.76
C GLU A 213 -4.15 2.39 7.76
N LEU A 214 -5.44 2.46 7.38
CA LEU A 214 -6.03 1.59 6.38
C LEU A 214 -6.18 2.30 5.04
N LEU A 215 -5.68 1.69 3.96
CA LEU A 215 -5.97 2.06 2.58
C LEU A 215 -7.14 1.22 2.06
N LEU A 216 -8.28 1.86 1.84
CA LEU A 216 -9.45 1.24 1.24
C LEU A 216 -9.57 1.68 -0.22
N GLY A 217 -9.71 0.72 -1.12
CA GLY A 217 -9.83 0.97 -2.55
C GLY A 217 -10.93 0.15 -3.20
N VAL A 218 -11.26 0.50 -4.44
CA VAL A 218 -12.26 -0.18 -5.26
C VAL A 218 -11.73 -0.41 -6.67
N LYS A 219 -12.22 -1.46 -7.34
CA LYS A 219 -12.01 -1.67 -8.76
C LYS A 219 -13.27 -1.27 -9.54
N GLU A 220 -13.10 -0.30 -10.45
CA GLU A 220 -14.10 0.14 -11.42
C GLU A 220 -13.81 -0.56 -12.75
N GLU A 221 -14.19 -1.83 -12.88
CA GLU A 221 -13.63 -2.73 -13.90
C GLU A 221 -14.67 -3.39 -14.80
N ASP A 222 -15.91 -2.90 -14.78
CA ASP A 222 -16.95 -3.33 -15.70
C ASP A 222 -17.90 -2.19 -16.11
N LYS A 223 -18.83 -2.48 -17.01
CA LYS A 223 -19.80 -1.50 -17.53
C LYS A 223 -20.77 -0.98 -16.47
N TYR A 224 -21.04 -1.76 -15.40
CA TYR A 224 -21.97 -1.38 -14.34
C TYR A 224 -21.29 -0.40 -13.38
N ALA A 225 -20.09 -0.74 -12.94
CA ALA A 225 -19.22 0.18 -12.19
C ALA A 225 -18.97 1.47 -12.99
N LEU A 226 -18.62 1.35 -14.28
CA LEU A 226 -18.38 2.51 -15.16
C LEU A 226 -19.61 3.42 -15.30
N ALA A 227 -20.83 2.85 -15.31
CA ALA A 227 -22.07 3.63 -15.36
C ALA A 227 -22.26 4.50 -14.10
N ASN A 228 -21.82 4.00 -12.94
CA ASN A 228 -21.99 4.62 -11.62
C ASN A 228 -20.74 5.33 -11.09
N VAL A 229 -19.63 5.34 -11.81
CA VAL A 229 -18.29 5.73 -11.30
C VAL A 229 -18.26 7.09 -10.61
N GLU A 230 -19.02 8.08 -11.10
CA GLU A 230 -19.08 9.41 -10.51
C GLU A 230 -19.77 9.44 -9.15
N GLN A 231 -20.75 8.53 -8.92
CA GLN A 231 -21.39 8.36 -7.61
C GLN A 231 -20.58 7.43 -6.70
N ASN A 232 -20.03 6.37 -7.25
CA ASN A 232 -19.19 5.40 -6.55
C ASN A 232 -18.03 6.11 -5.83
N LEU A 233 -17.28 6.91 -6.57
CA LEU A 233 -16.07 7.54 -6.05
C LEU A 233 -16.33 8.78 -5.17
N LYS A 234 -17.60 9.20 -4.99
CA LYS A 234 -17.96 10.23 -4.00
C LYS A 234 -18.11 9.68 -2.59
N ILE A 235 -18.16 8.35 -2.44
CA ILE A 235 -18.31 7.76 -1.10
C ILE A 235 -17.04 8.06 -0.29
N PRO A 236 -17.15 8.71 0.88
CA PRO A 236 -15.98 9.05 1.67
C PRO A 236 -15.27 7.78 2.19
N ALA A 237 -14.03 7.92 2.61
CA ALA A 237 -13.14 6.86 3.09
C ALA A 237 -12.46 6.00 2.00
N LEU A 238 -12.78 6.18 0.73
CA LEU A 238 -11.97 5.61 -0.35
C LEU A 238 -10.68 6.41 -0.51
N ALA A 239 -9.55 5.70 -0.57
CA ALA A 239 -8.25 6.30 -0.86
C ALA A 239 -7.90 6.22 -2.35
N PHE A 240 -8.27 5.14 -3.02
CA PHE A 240 -7.86 4.89 -4.40
C PHE A 240 -8.89 4.09 -5.19
N ALA A 241 -8.77 4.18 -6.52
CA ALA A 241 -9.52 3.32 -7.44
C ALA A 241 -8.63 2.79 -8.55
N GLU A 242 -8.90 1.55 -8.94
CA GLU A 242 -8.35 0.84 -10.10
C GLU A 242 -9.40 0.74 -11.19
N TRP A 243 -9.00 0.75 -12.45
CA TRP A 243 -9.93 0.61 -13.58
C TRP A 243 -9.95 -0.81 -14.21
N GLY A 244 -9.19 -1.77 -13.76
CA GLY A 244 -9.19 -3.18 -14.13
C GLY A 244 -9.35 -3.47 -15.62
N PRO A 245 -8.31 -3.32 -16.48
CA PRO A 245 -8.47 -3.38 -17.93
C PRO A 245 -8.92 -4.73 -18.48
N GLY A 246 -8.62 -5.84 -17.79
CA GLY A 246 -8.99 -7.18 -18.22
C GLY A 246 -10.52 -7.38 -18.23
N ASP A 247 -11.12 -7.17 -17.06
CA ASP A 247 -12.55 -7.34 -16.87
C ASP A 247 -13.35 -6.25 -17.58
N MET A 248 -12.85 -5.02 -17.60
CA MET A 248 -13.45 -3.95 -18.40
C MET A 248 -13.56 -4.34 -19.88
N ALA A 249 -12.50 -4.91 -20.45
CA ALA A 249 -12.50 -5.33 -21.85
C ALA A 249 -13.55 -6.43 -22.11
N LEU A 250 -13.62 -7.43 -21.23
CA LEU A 250 -14.63 -8.48 -21.32
C LEU A 250 -16.05 -7.90 -21.22
N SER A 251 -16.27 -7.02 -20.25
CA SER A 251 -17.56 -6.37 -20.01
C SER A 251 -18.02 -5.47 -21.15
N LEU A 252 -17.09 -4.79 -21.82
CA LEU A 252 -17.36 -3.93 -22.98
C LEU A 252 -17.35 -4.68 -24.32
N GLY A 253 -17.07 -6.00 -24.32
CA GLY A 253 -16.97 -6.81 -25.53
C GLY A 253 -15.84 -6.37 -26.46
N VAL A 254 -14.67 -6.02 -25.90
CA VAL A 254 -13.49 -5.63 -26.66
C VAL A 254 -12.67 -6.86 -27.04
N PRO A 255 -12.61 -7.25 -28.34
CA PRO A 255 -11.85 -8.41 -28.76
C PRO A 255 -10.36 -8.30 -28.42
N GLY A 256 -9.81 -9.36 -27.83
CA GLY A 256 -8.38 -9.42 -27.48
C GLY A 256 -7.93 -8.46 -26.38
N GLY A 257 -8.86 -7.78 -25.70
CA GLY A 257 -8.56 -6.95 -24.53
C GLY A 257 -7.69 -5.71 -24.81
N SER A 258 -7.68 -5.20 -26.05
CA SER A 258 -6.81 -4.07 -26.41
C SER A 258 -7.13 -2.81 -25.62
N VAL A 259 -6.19 -2.36 -24.81
CA VAL A 259 -6.30 -1.09 -24.05
C VAL A 259 -6.33 0.14 -24.95
N ASN A 260 -5.97 0.02 -26.23
CA ASN A 260 -6.02 1.07 -27.23
C ASN A 260 -7.36 1.13 -27.98
N ASP A 261 -8.29 0.19 -27.74
CA ASP A 261 -9.64 0.27 -28.28
C ASP A 261 -10.30 1.58 -27.78
N PRO A 262 -10.98 2.35 -28.63
CA PRO A 262 -11.61 3.61 -28.22
C PRO A 262 -12.54 3.50 -27.00
N ARG A 263 -13.23 2.35 -26.83
CA ARG A 263 -14.08 2.06 -25.66
C ARG A 263 -13.26 1.97 -24.38
N MET A 264 -12.09 1.31 -24.45
CA MET A 264 -11.18 1.16 -23.31
C MET A 264 -10.52 2.48 -22.94
N VAL A 265 -10.09 3.25 -23.93
CA VAL A 265 -9.56 4.60 -23.71
C VAL A 265 -10.60 5.51 -23.05
N ALA A 266 -11.86 5.48 -23.52
CA ALA A 266 -12.95 6.24 -22.92
C ALA A 266 -13.26 5.79 -21.49
N ALA A 267 -13.31 4.47 -21.22
CA ALA A 267 -13.56 3.92 -19.89
C ALA A 267 -12.46 4.36 -18.91
N ARG A 268 -11.17 4.16 -19.26
CA ARG A 268 -10.05 4.61 -18.42
C ARG A 268 -10.11 6.09 -18.13
N SER A 269 -10.38 6.90 -19.16
CA SER A 269 -10.46 8.36 -19.02
C SER A 269 -11.59 8.77 -18.08
N LYS A 270 -12.74 8.10 -18.13
CA LYS A 270 -13.89 8.37 -17.26
C LYS A 270 -13.57 8.02 -15.81
N VAL A 271 -13.01 6.82 -15.52
CA VAL A 271 -12.58 6.45 -14.18
C VAL A 271 -11.53 7.42 -13.64
N PHE A 272 -10.52 7.72 -14.44
CA PHE A 272 -9.46 8.65 -14.02
C PHE A 272 -9.97 10.06 -13.73
N ALA A 273 -10.91 10.58 -14.54
CA ALA A 273 -11.54 11.86 -14.28
C ALA A 273 -12.32 11.88 -12.95
N ALA A 274 -13.07 10.81 -12.67
CA ALA A 274 -13.81 10.66 -11.41
C ALA A 274 -12.88 10.55 -10.20
N VAL A 275 -11.76 9.81 -10.31
CA VAL A 275 -10.71 9.73 -9.29
C VAL A 275 -10.15 11.12 -8.97
N LYS A 276 -9.79 11.90 -10.00
CA LYS A 276 -9.25 13.25 -9.82
C LYS A 276 -10.27 14.21 -9.19
N ALA A 277 -11.52 14.13 -9.62
CA ALA A 277 -12.59 14.98 -9.10
C ALA A 277 -12.85 14.76 -7.59
N ASN A 278 -12.53 13.57 -7.07
CA ASN A 278 -12.69 13.22 -5.66
C ASN A 278 -11.37 13.16 -4.88
N HIS A 279 -10.29 13.73 -5.43
CA HIS A 279 -8.95 13.80 -4.81
C HIS A 279 -8.40 12.44 -4.36
N MET A 280 -8.77 11.38 -5.06
CA MET A 280 -8.31 10.01 -4.80
C MET A 280 -7.05 9.70 -5.61
N PHE A 281 -6.43 8.56 -5.30
CA PHE A 281 -5.28 8.06 -6.03
C PHE A 281 -5.71 7.07 -7.12
N PHE A 282 -5.18 7.25 -8.32
CA PHE A 282 -5.44 6.36 -9.44
C PHE A 282 -4.41 5.24 -9.46
N LEU A 283 -4.90 3.99 -9.52
CA LEU A 283 -4.10 2.79 -9.68
C LEU A 283 -4.12 2.36 -11.15
N ASN A 284 -2.92 2.16 -11.72
CA ASN A 284 -2.74 1.68 -13.08
C ASN A 284 -1.48 0.82 -13.19
N SER A 285 -1.41 -0.04 -14.19
CA SER A 285 -0.21 -0.81 -14.49
C SER A 285 0.88 0.08 -15.06
N CYS A 286 2.13 -0.12 -14.62
CA CYS A 286 3.31 0.62 -15.07
C CYS A 286 4.44 -0.35 -15.44
N ASN A 287 5.24 0.04 -16.42
CA ASN A 287 6.50 -0.61 -16.76
C ASN A 287 7.64 0.40 -16.88
N ALA A 288 8.86 -0.05 -17.05
CA ALA A 288 10.03 0.82 -17.08
C ALA A 288 9.98 1.87 -18.21
N ASN A 289 9.25 1.61 -19.30
CA ASN A 289 9.16 2.50 -20.45
C ASN A 289 8.08 3.58 -20.29
N ASN A 290 7.03 3.34 -19.49
CA ASN A 290 5.89 4.25 -19.38
C ASN A 290 5.70 4.87 -18.00
N VAL A 291 6.39 4.38 -16.96
CA VAL A 291 6.15 4.81 -15.56
C VAL A 291 6.31 6.32 -15.36
N VAL A 292 7.25 6.95 -16.02
CA VAL A 292 7.48 8.41 -15.90
C VAL A 292 6.30 9.20 -16.48
N ASP A 293 5.77 8.77 -17.62
CA ASP A 293 4.64 9.44 -18.25
C ASP A 293 3.34 9.17 -17.47
N MET A 294 3.15 7.97 -16.93
CA MET A 294 2.05 7.66 -16.02
C MET A 294 2.07 8.56 -14.78
N ILE A 295 3.24 8.77 -14.18
CA ILE A 295 3.40 9.66 -13.02
C ILE A 295 3.06 11.12 -13.39
N LYS A 296 3.51 11.61 -14.54
CA LYS A 296 3.20 12.97 -15.05
C LYS A 296 1.71 13.14 -15.32
N GLU A 297 1.04 12.10 -15.83
CA GLU A 297 -0.41 12.08 -16.03
C GLU A 297 -1.17 12.19 -14.69
N GLY A 298 -0.60 11.68 -13.60
CA GLY A 298 -1.17 11.71 -12.25
C GLY A 298 -1.43 10.34 -11.62
N VAL A 299 -0.94 9.26 -12.24
CA VAL A 299 -0.97 7.92 -11.62
C VAL A 299 -0.09 7.95 -10.36
N LYS A 300 -0.64 7.51 -9.24
CA LYS A 300 0.06 7.50 -7.95
C LYS A 300 0.25 6.09 -7.38
N ILE A 301 -0.46 5.11 -7.91
CA ILE A 301 -0.31 3.71 -7.51
C ILE A 301 -0.03 2.88 -8.75
N CYS A 302 1.13 2.23 -8.79
CA CYS A 302 1.59 1.46 -9.94
C CYS A 302 1.67 -0.04 -9.63
N SER A 303 0.91 -0.86 -10.35
CA SER A 303 1.25 -2.26 -10.53
C SER A 303 2.54 -2.33 -11.36
N ALA A 304 3.64 -2.83 -10.79
CA ALA A 304 4.96 -2.65 -11.36
C ALA A 304 5.89 -3.85 -11.11
N ASN A 305 7.05 -3.81 -11.72
CA ASN A 305 8.21 -4.61 -11.34
C ASN A 305 9.32 -3.73 -10.74
N ALA A 306 10.36 -4.35 -10.22
CA ALA A 306 11.47 -3.63 -9.59
C ALA A 306 12.12 -2.58 -10.50
N ALA A 307 12.27 -2.88 -11.80
CA ALA A 307 12.87 -1.97 -12.78
C ALA A 307 11.99 -0.71 -12.98
N ALA A 308 10.68 -0.88 -13.14
CA ALA A 308 9.73 0.23 -13.25
C ALA A 308 9.72 1.09 -11.98
N ALA A 309 9.71 0.45 -10.80
CA ALA A 309 9.76 1.15 -9.53
C ALA A 309 11.05 1.97 -9.36
N GLU A 310 12.20 1.43 -9.77
CA GLU A 310 13.47 2.15 -9.71
C GLU A 310 13.46 3.40 -10.61
N VAL A 311 12.99 3.27 -11.85
CA VAL A 311 12.85 4.40 -12.79
C VAL A 311 11.92 5.47 -12.21
N GLY A 312 10.77 5.06 -11.69
CA GLY A 312 9.79 5.98 -11.13
C GLY A 312 10.30 6.70 -9.88
N ARG A 313 10.97 6.00 -8.96
CA ARG A 313 11.59 6.59 -7.75
C ARG A 313 12.64 7.63 -8.10
N LYS A 314 13.50 7.33 -9.09
CA LYS A 314 14.50 8.28 -9.59
C LYS A 314 13.85 9.52 -10.20
N SER A 315 12.78 9.35 -10.97
CA SER A 315 12.09 10.47 -11.62
C SER A 315 11.41 11.43 -10.65
N THR A 316 11.06 10.96 -9.45
CA THR A 316 10.43 11.76 -8.39
C THR A 316 11.40 12.16 -7.28
N ASN A 317 12.68 11.88 -7.44
CA ASN A 317 13.71 12.18 -6.45
C ASN A 317 13.35 11.69 -5.02
N ARG A 318 12.83 10.45 -4.95
CA ARG A 318 12.34 9.86 -3.71
C ARG A 318 13.44 9.70 -2.68
N GLN A 319 13.19 10.17 -1.46
CA GLN A 319 14.15 10.08 -0.35
C GLN A 319 13.89 8.85 0.55
N LEU A 320 12.63 8.49 0.77
CA LEU A 320 12.29 7.34 1.63
C LEU A 320 12.67 6.02 0.92
N PRO A 321 13.56 5.17 1.49
CA PRO A 321 13.95 3.90 0.91
C PRO A 321 12.78 2.89 0.95
N TYR A 322 12.93 1.76 0.23
CA TYR A 322 12.00 0.63 0.32
C TYR A 322 12.34 -0.33 1.45
#